data_15334b52460c70a79018c583254564a3
#
_entry.id   15334b52460c70a79018c583254564a3
#
_cell.length_a   1.000
_cell.length_b   1.000
_cell.length_c   1.000
_cell.angle_alpha   90.00
_cell.angle_beta   90.00
_cell.angle_gamma   90.00
#
_symmetry.space_group_name_H-M   'P 1'
#
loop_
_entity.id
_entity.type
_entity.pdbx_description
1 polymer ?
#
loop_
_entity_poly.entity_id
_entity_poly.type
_entity_poly.pdbx_seq_one_letter_code
_entity_poly.pdbx_strand_id
1 'polypeptide(L)'
;MSDNKKPTVEPPSYLRERLPSAVQLKECLTNEPFAVGGEAQLYRAAYLPESVLPMSVARAYRFGPPPELFSDGIEMPFWWLYAAHVAETAIWEAQFCKNDVTQPGTFYMDPFAVQHGIIAELRFPRPLRFWNLNGSASSRLGVYDDLSSPDYDWCQWFGYYMDVAMQSVDGAMRPDGFVYPSRRHRGHTAVAISSRALPELRDGVARTETPFAQHPDFERLLDDRLRVAPPAADASGD
;
A
#
# COMPACT_ATOMS: atom_id res chain seq x y z
N MET A 1 38.92 -4.41 -14.01
CA MET A 1 37.76 -4.14 -13.14
C MET A 1 36.55 -4.71 -13.85
N SER A 2 36.05 -5.85 -13.37
CA SER A 2 34.94 -6.54 -14.00
C SER A 2 33.65 -5.87 -13.53
N ASP A 3 32.93 -5.22 -14.44
CA ASP A 3 31.60 -4.67 -14.22
C ASP A 3 30.66 -5.85 -13.94
N ASN A 4 30.44 -6.11 -12.69
CA ASN A 4 29.48 -7.12 -12.21
C ASN A 4 28.06 -6.52 -12.34
N LYS A 5 27.60 -6.34 -13.60
CA LYS A 5 26.20 -6.00 -13.88
C LYS A 5 25.36 -7.14 -13.29
N LYS A 6 24.68 -6.88 -12.17
CA LYS A 6 23.62 -7.78 -11.69
C LYS A 6 22.71 -8.10 -12.87
N PRO A 7 22.35 -9.36 -13.09
CA PRO A 7 21.43 -9.72 -14.16
C PRO A 7 20.15 -8.89 -13.98
N THR A 8 19.74 -8.19 -15.02
CA THR A 8 18.47 -7.46 -15.04
C THR A 8 17.37 -8.53 -15.05
N VAL A 9 16.71 -8.72 -13.93
CA VAL A 9 15.59 -9.65 -13.85
C VAL A 9 14.44 -9.02 -14.65
N GLU A 10 13.89 -9.77 -15.59
CA GLU A 10 12.81 -9.32 -16.45
C GLU A 10 11.50 -9.98 -16.04
N PRO A 11 10.36 -9.29 -16.20
CA PRO A 11 9.05 -9.87 -15.94
C PRO A 11 8.75 -11.04 -16.88
N PRO A 12 7.90 -11.96 -16.47
CA PRO A 12 7.35 -13.00 -17.35
C PRO A 12 6.79 -12.40 -18.65
N SER A 13 6.90 -13.13 -19.74
CA SER A 13 6.51 -12.62 -21.08
C SER A 13 5.07 -12.11 -21.15
N TYR A 14 4.14 -12.74 -20.44
CA TYR A 14 2.72 -12.37 -20.41
C TYR A 14 2.45 -11.04 -19.69
N LEU A 15 3.40 -10.52 -18.89
CA LEU A 15 3.30 -9.24 -18.20
C LEU A 15 3.99 -8.10 -18.94
N ARG A 16 4.96 -8.39 -19.83
CA ARG A 16 5.82 -7.36 -20.43
C ARG A 16 5.05 -6.29 -21.20
N GLU A 17 4.01 -6.68 -21.95
CA GLU A 17 3.19 -5.76 -22.74
C GLU A 17 2.22 -4.93 -21.88
N ARG A 18 1.92 -5.40 -20.67
CA ARG A 18 0.99 -4.76 -19.75
C ARG A 18 1.69 -3.83 -18.73
N LEU A 19 3.01 -3.91 -18.64
CA LEU A 19 3.79 -3.17 -17.65
C LEU A 19 4.49 -1.97 -18.30
N PRO A 20 4.27 -0.75 -17.81
CA PRO A 20 5.10 0.37 -18.19
C PRO A 20 6.54 0.17 -17.67
N SER A 21 7.52 0.50 -18.46
CA SER A 21 8.93 0.50 -18.04
C SER A 21 9.18 1.57 -16.97
N ALA A 22 10.26 1.41 -16.19
CA ALA A 22 10.66 2.41 -15.21
C ALA A 22 10.92 3.80 -15.83
N VAL A 23 11.38 3.85 -17.07
CA VAL A 23 11.58 5.11 -17.81
C VAL A 23 10.24 5.79 -18.11
N GLN A 24 9.27 5.04 -18.64
CA GLN A 24 7.93 5.57 -18.90
C GLN A 24 7.23 6.04 -17.64
N LEU A 25 7.36 5.30 -16.53
CA LEU A 25 6.84 5.70 -15.22
C LEU A 25 7.46 7.03 -14.77
N LYS A 26 8.79 7.13 -14.81
CA LYS A 26 9.50 8.37 -14.45
C LYS A 26 9.03 9.54 -15.30
N GLU A 27 9.06 9.41 -16.62
CA GLU A 27 8.69 10.48 -17.55
C GLU A 27 7.24 10.95 -17.34
N CYS A 28 6.30 10.02 -17.18
CA CYS A 28 4.91 10.35 -17.00
C CYS A 28 4.64 11.00 -15.63
N LEU A 29 5.19 10.42 -14.55
CA LEU A 29 4.87 10.83 -13.18
C LEU A 29 5.65 12.05 -12.70
N THR A 30 6.85 12.31 -13.23
CA THR A 30 7.62 13.51 -12.89
C THR A 30 6.98 14.80 -13.44
N ASN A 31 6.22 14.69 -14.51
CA ASN A 31 5.51 15.83 -15.12
C ASN A 31 4.14 16.11 -14.45
N GLU A 32 3.69 15.26 -13.55
CA GLU A 32 2.47 15.50 -12.77
C GLU A 32 2.79 16.19 -11.44
N PRO A 33 1.90 17.06 -10.95
CA PRO A 33 2.06 17.61 -9.60
C PRO A 33 2.09 16.46 -8.58
N PHE A 34 3.01 16.57 -7.61
CA PHE A 34 2.98 15.66 -6.48
C PHE A 34 1.63 15.73 -5.78
N ALA A 35 1.07 14.58 -5.42
CA ALA A 35 0.01 14.55 -4.43
C ALA A 35 0.65 14.90 -3.07
N VAL A 36 0.59 16.16 -2.72
CA VAL A 36 1.02 16.63 -1.40
C VAL A 36 -0.16 16.40 -0.46
N GLY A 37 -0.02 15.48 0.47
CA GLY A 37 -0.87 15.48 1.65
C GLY A 37 -0.60 16.79 2.40
N GLY A 38 -1.62 17.59 2.70
CA GLY A 38 -1.48 18.87 3.41
C GLY A 38 -0.67 18.71 4.69
N GLU A 39 -1.23 18.54 5.84
CA GLU A 39 -0.50 18.08 7.01
C GLU A 39 -0.04 16.64 6.77
N ALA A 40 1.22 16.33 7.14
CA ALA A 40 1.86 15.04 6.90
C ALA A 40 1.25 13.90 7.77
N GLN A 41 -0.08 13.85 7.82
CA GLN A 41 -0.86 12.93 8.62
C GLN A 41 -1.42 11.81 7.77
N LEU A 42 -1.11 10.57 8.16
CA LEU A 42 -1.63 9.36 7.52
C LEU A 42 -2.16 8.39 8.58
N TYR A 43 -3.07 7.52 8.17
CA TYR A 43 -3.63 6.47 8.99
C TYR A 43 -3.17 5.10 8.51
N ARG A 44 -2.90 4.22 9.47
CA ARG A 44 -2.57 2.83 9.19
C ARG A 44 -3.29 1.92 10.17
N ALA A 45 -3.95 0.90 9.68
CA ALA A 45 -4.50 -0.17 10.48
C ALA A 45 -3.51 -1.34 10.55
N ALA A 46 -3.30 -1.88 11.73
CA ALA A 46 -2.36 -2.99 11.98
C ALA A 46 -2.85 -3.84 13.17
N TYR A 47 -2.33 -5.06 13.29
CA TYR A 47 -2.64 -5.94 14.41
C TYR A 47 -1.63 -5.83 15.57
N LEU A 48 -0.43 -5.34 15.29
CA LEU A 48 0.66 -5.25 16.26
C LEU A 48 1.27 -3.84 16.19
N PRO A 49 1.59 -3.22 17.34
CA PRO A 49 2.23 -1.91 17.38
C PRO A 49 3.52 -1.81 16.55
N GLU A 50 4.36 -2.85 16.56
CA GLU A 50 5.59 -2.90 15.78
C GLU A 50 5.35 -2.95 14.26
N SER A 51 4.15 -3.40 13.84
CA SER A 51 3.75 -3.41 12.43
C SER A 51 3.28 -2.05 11.92
N VAL A 52 3.07 -1.07 12.80
CA VAL A 52 2.63 0.28 12.42
C VAL A 52 3.72 1.00 11.63
N LEU A 53 4.96 0.94 12.10
CA LEU A 53 6.12 1.52 11.43
C LEU A 53 7.30 0.52 11.48
N PRO A 54 7.21 -0.61 10.75
CA PRO A 54 8.15 -1.70 10.86
C PRO A 54 9.54 -1.33 10.33
N MET A 55 10.58 -1.97 10.85
CA MET A 55 11.96 -1.85 10.34
C MET A 55 12.14 -2.67 9.06
N SER A 56 11.46 -3.81 8.97
CA SER A 56 11.45 -4.72 7.83
C SER A 56 10.10 -5.41 7.74
N VAL A 57 9.84 -6.10 6.66
CA VAL A 57 8.64 -6.91 6.46
C VAL A 57 9.00 -8.35 6.13
N ALA A 58 8.25 -9.30 6.65
CA ALA A 58 8.53 -10.73 6.47
C ALA A 58 8.04 -11.30 5.12
N ARG A 59 7.18 -10.55 4.41
CA ARG A 59 6.61 -10.99 3.11
C ARG A 59 6.41 -9.83 2.17
N ALA A 60 6.50 -10.11 0.88
CA ALA A 60 6.08 -9.17 -0.14
C ALA A 60 4.55 -8.99 -0.08
N TYR A 61 4.13 -7.74 -0.04
CA TYR A 61 2.74 -7.36 -0.20
C TYR A 61 2.47 -6.99 -1.66
N ARG A 62 1.31 -6.40 -1.92
CA ARG A 62 0.78 -6.14 -3.24
C ARG A 62 1.77 -5.51 -4.23
N PHE A 63 2.49 -4.48 -3.84
CA PHE A 63 3.51 -3.79 -4.66
C PHE A 63 4.93 -4.13 -4.20
N GLY A 64 5.10 -5.12 -3.33
CA GLY A 64 6.42 -5.58 -2.90
C GLY A 64 7.21 -6.23 -4.04
N PRO A 65 8.45 -6.65 -3.78
CA PRO A 65 9.27 -7.26 -4.81
C PRO A 65 8.64 -8.57 -5.32
N PRO A 66 8.70 -8.83 -6.64
CA PRO A 66 8.31 -10.13 -7.17
C PRO A 66 9.27 -11.23 -6.68
N PRO A 67 8.79 -12.48 -6.56
CA PRO A 67 9.57 -13.58 -5.99
C PRO A 67 10.93 -13.81 -6.67
N GLU A 68 11.05 -13.46 -7.95
CA GLU A 68 12.27 -13.61 -8.75
C GLU A 68 13.41 -12.71 -8.29
N LEU A 69 13.11 -11.67 -7.49
CA LEU A 69 14.11 -10.71 -7.00
C LEU A 69 14.70 -11.08 -5.64
N PHE A 70 14.15 -12.05 -4.94
CA PHE A 70 14.63 -12.49 -3.64
C PHE A 70 14.39 -13.98 -3.44
N SER A 71 15.17 -14.60 -2.58
CA SER A 71 15.03 -16.02 -2.19
C SER A 71 14.69 -16.10 -0.71
N ASP A 72 14.20 -17.24 -0.27
CA ASP A 72 13.92 -17.50 1.14
C ASP A 72 15.15 -17.21 2.01
N GLY A 73 14.95 -16.44 3.07
CA GLY A 73 15.99 -16.04 4.01
C GLY A 73 16.86 -14.86 3.58
N ILE A 74 16.62 -14.28 2.42
CA ILE A 74 17.27 -13.03 1.98
C ILE A 74 16.37 -11.83 2.27
N GLU A 75 16.97 -10.76 2.78
CA GLU A 75 16.27 -9.50 3.00
C GLU A 75 15.67 -8.97 1.69
N MET A 76 14.42 -8.50 1.75
CA MET A 76 13.76 -7.93 0.58
C MET A 76 14.50 -6.70 0.07
N PRO A 77 14.74 -6.59 -1.25
CA PRO A 77 15.49 -5.47 -1.83
C PRO A 77 14.79 -4.12 -1.65
N PHE A 78 13.48 -4.12 -1.47
CA PHE A 78 12.62 -2.99 -1.12
C PHE A 78 11.28 -3.50 -0.59
N TRP A 79 10.53 -2.62 0.05
CA TRP A 79 9.13 -2.85 0.45
C TRP A 79 8.39 -1.53 0.60
N TRP A 80 7.08 -1.60 0.79
CA TRP A 80 6.22 -0.43 0.91
C TRP A 80 5.48 -0.44 2.24
N LEU A 81 5.45 0.70 2.91
CA LEU A 81 4.56 0.95 4.03
C LEU A 81 3.23 1.46 3.47
N TYR A 82 2.16 0.71 3.68
CA TYR A 82 0.82 1.08 3.23
C TYR A 82 0.11 1.89 4.30
N ALA A 83 -0.49 3.01 3.91
CA ALA A 83 -1.27 3.90 4.75
C ALA A 83 -2.39 4.56 3.92
N ALA A 84 -3.18 5.44 4.53
CA ALA A 84 -4.24 6.17 3.85
C ALA A 84 -4.41 7.57 4.46
N HIS A 85 -5.03 8.48 3.71
CA HIS A 85 -5.33 9.83 4.20
C HIS A 85 -6.52 9.87 5.16
N VAL A 86 -7.36 8.82 5.19
CA VAL A 86 -8.48 8.68 6.12
C VAL A 86 -8.43 7.32 6.80
N ALA A 87 -8.81 7.28 8.08
CA ALA A 87 -8.72 6.06 8.88
C ALA A 87 -9.60 4.93 8.32
N GLU A 88 -10.79 5.24 7.83
CA GLU A 88 -11.68 4.24 7.24
C GLU A 88 -11.05 3.52 6.04
N THR A 89 -10.33 4.25 5.17
CA THR A 89 -9.61 3.61 4.06
C THR A 89 -8.51 2.67 4.57
N ALA A 90 -7.78 3.05 5.63
CA ALA A 90 -6.79 2.18 6.25
C ALA A 90 -7.43 0.91 6.85
N ILE A 91 -8.62 1.03 7.44
CA ILE A 91 -9.44 -0.08 7.97
C ILE A 91 -9.79 -1.06 6.84
N TRP A 92 -10.29 -0.56 5.72
CA TRP A 92 -10.62 -1.39 4.55
C TRP A 92 -9.38 -2.02 3.90
N GLU A 93 -8.31 -1.26 3.71
CA GLU A 93 -7.06 -1.77 3.10
C GLU A 93 -6.42 -2.87 3.96
N ALA A 94 -6.49 -2.76 5.29
CA ALA A 94 -6.02 -3.79 6.22
C ALA A 94 -6.97 -4.98 6.39
N GLN A 95 -8.13 -4.95 5.73
CA GLN A 95 -9.16 -5.98 5.82
C GLN A 95 -9.77 -6.15 7.23
N PHE A 96 -9.81 -5.08 8.00
CA PHE A 96 -10.60 -5.07 9.24
C PHE A 96 -12.10 -5.10 8.93
N CYS A 97 -12.50 -4.54 7.78
CA CYS A 97 -13.78 -4.77 7.14
C CYS A 97 -13.60 -5.63 5.89
N LYS A 98 -14.48 -6.59 5.70
CA LYS A 98 -14.48 -7.54 4.58
C LYS A 98 -15.86 -7.60 3.96
N ASN A 99 -15.94 -7.62 2.62
CA ASN A 99 -17.20 -7.87 1.92
C ASN A 99 -17.68 -9.28 2.22
N ASP A 100 -18.99 -9.43 2.49
CA ASP A 100 -19.61 -10.75 2.60
C ASP A 100 -19.91 -11.28 1.18
N VAL A 101 -19.17 -12.30 0.79
CA VAL A 101 -19.35 -12.93 -0.53
C VAL A 101 -20.67 -13.70 -0.64
N THR A 102 -21.29 -14.05 0.48
CA THR A 102 -22.58 -14.77 0.52
C THR A 102 -23.77 -13.82 0.44
N GLN A 103 -23.56 -12.54 0.76
CA GLN A 103 -24.58 -11.48 0.73
C GLN A 103 -24.02 -10.24 0.00
N PRO A 104 -24.01 -10.23 -1.34
CA PRO A 104 -23.46 -9.12 -2.13
C PRO A 104 -24.05 -7.77 -1.71
N GLY A 105 -23.17 -6.77 -1.53
CA GLY A 105 -23.55 -5.43 -1.08
C GLY A 105 -23.50 -5.24 0.44
N THR A 106 -23.13 -6.28 1.19
CA THR A 106 -22.92 -6.19 2.64
C THR A 106 -21.46 -6.42 3.01
N PHE A 107 -21.12 -6.08 4.25
CA PHE A 107 -19.80 -6.30 4.81
C PHE A 107 -19.88 -6.71 6.28
N TYR A 108 -18.82 -7.27 6.78
CA TYR A 108 -18.64 -7.56 8.20
C TYR A 108 -17.29 -7.04 8.70
N MET A 109 -17.23 -6.76 9.99
CA MET A 109 -15.97 -6.49 10.68
C MET A 109 -15.33 -7.81 11.10
N ASP A 110 -14.05 -7.98 10.79
CA ASP A 110 -13.27 -9.16 11.17
C ASP A 110 -13.21 -9.27 12.71
N PRO A 111 -13.67 -10.36 13.34
CA PRO A 111 -13.65 -10.50 14.79
C PRO A 111 -12.26 -10.38 15.39
N PHE A 112 -11.23 -10.87 14.70
CA PHE A 112 -9.85 -10.74 15.15
C PHE A 112 -9.38 -9.28 15.11
N ALA A 113 -9.79 -8.54 14.07
CA ALA A 113 -9.50 -7.10 14.00
C ALA A 113 -10.22 -6.31 15.09
N VAL A 114 -11.46 -6.65 15.43
CA VAL A 114 -12.22 -6.02 16.53
C VAL A 114 -11.51 -6.24 17.87
N GLN A 115 -10.96 -7.43 18.08
CA GLN A 115 -10.30 -7.79 19.33
C GLN A 115 -8.87 -7.24 19.44
N HIS A 116 -8.10 -7.24 18.35
CA HIS A 116 -6.66 -7.00 18.36
C HIS A 116 -6.21 -5.86 17.47
N GLY A 117 -7.08 -5.34 16.61
CA GLY A 117 -6.73 -4.30 15.67
C GLY A 117 -6.44 -2.96 16.32
N ILE A 118 -5.50 -2.24 15.76
CA ILE A 118 -5.16 -0.86 16.15
C ILE A 118 -5.22 0.05 14.92
N ILE A 119 -5.66 1.27 15.13
CA ILE A 119 -5.60 2.35 14.15
C ILE A 119 -4.52 3.31 14.61
N ALA A 120 -3.50 3.45 13.82
CA ALA A 120 -2.41 4.38 14.08
C ALA A 120 -2.58 5.64 13.23
N GLU A 121 -2.50 6.79 13.87
CA GLU A 121 -2.29 8.08 13.26
C GLU A 121 -0.80 8.38 13.24
N LEU A 122 -0.26 8.63 12.06
CA LEU A 122 1.15 8.91 11.82
C LEU A 122 1.30 10.35 11.34
N ARG A 123 2.04 11.17 12.08
CA ARG A 123 2.41 12.52 11.66
C ARG A 123 3.90 12.57 11.36
N PHE A 124 4.22 12.79 10.10
CA PHE A 124 5.59 12.81 9.62
C PHE A 124 6.23 14.20 9.87
N PRO A 125 7.56 14.25 10.06
CA PRO A 125 8.27 15.49 10.42
C PRO A 125 8.27 16.54 9.29
N ARG A 126 7.89 16.14 8.09
CA ARG A 126 7.78 17.01 6.90
C ARG A 126 6.65 16.54 5.98
N PRO A 127 6.14 17.41 5.10
CA PRO A 127 5.23 16.98 4.04
C PRO A 127 5.86 15.87 3.19
N LEU A 128 5.07 14.83 2.90
CA LEU A 128 5.47 13.73 2.04
C LEU A 128 5.12 14.05 0.59
N ARG A 129 5.97 13.64 -0.32
CA ARG A 129 5.78 13.81 -1.76
C ARG A 129 5.44 12.48 -2.40
N PHE A 130 4.29 12.40 -3.03
CA PHE A 130 3.85 11.18 -3.66
C PHE A 130 3.64 11.38 -5.16
N TRP A 131 4.10 10.44 -5.96
CA TRP A 131 3.62 10.31 -7.32
C TRP A 131 2.14 9.94 -7.32
N ASN A 132 1.35 10.58 -8.18
CA ASN A 132 -0.10 10.43 -8.16
C ASN A 132 -0.59 9.47 -9.25
N LEU A 133 -0.94 8.24 -8.86
CA LEU A 133 -1.56 7.25 -9.74
C LEU A 133 -3.10 7.28 -9.69
N ASN A 134 -3.70 8.20 -8.95
CA ASN A 134 -5.15 8.41 -8.97
C ASN A 134 -5.59 9.49 -9.98
N GLY A 135 -4.65 10.06 -10.71
CA GLY A 135 -4.88 11.12 -11.69
C GLY A 135 -4.79 10.64 -13.13
N SER A 136 -4.63 11.60 -14.04
CA SER A 136 -4.51 11.36 -15.48
C SER A 136 -3.29 10.52 -15.88
N ALA A 137 -2.26 10.46 -15.02
CA ALA A 137 -1.06 9.68 -15.27
C ALA A 137 -1.37 8.17 -15.41
N SER A 138 -2.24 7.61 -14.56
CA SER A 138 -2.60 6.18 -14.65
C SER A 138 -3.33 5.85 -15.97
N SER A 139 -4.16 6.76 -16.47
CA SER A 139 -4.83 6.60 -17.77
C SER A 139 -3.84 6.67 -18.93
N ARG A 140 -2.88 7.64 -18.88
CA ARG A 140 -1.84 7.76 -19.92
C ARG A 140 -0.88 6.57 -19.94
N LEU A 141 -0.60 6.00 -18.76
CA LEU A 141 0.21 4.79 -18.63
C LEU A 141 -0.56 3.51 -18.98
N GLY A 142 -1.88 3.58 -19.13
CA GLY A 142 -2.73 2.42 -19.39
C GLY A 142 -2.87 1.45 -18.21
N VAL A 143 -2.60 1.90 -16.96
CA VAL A 143 -2.53 1.04 -15.78
C VAL A 143 -3.71 1.19 -14.81
N TYR A 144 -4.71 1.98 -15.14
CA TYR A 144 -5.80 2.33 -14.23
C TYR A 144 -6.57 1.10 -13.72
N ASP A 145 -6.93 0.19 -14.63
CA ASP A 145 -7.66 -1.04 -14.27
C ASP A 145 -6.76 -2.03 -13.53
N ASP A 146 -5.51 -2.19 -13.96
CA ASP A 146 -4.54 -3.07 -13.33
C ASP A 146 -4.21 -2.64 -11.90
N LEU A 147 -4.16 -1.33 -11.61
CA LEU A 147 -3.99 -0.78 -10.26
C LEU A 147 -5.14 -1.16 -9.31
N SER A 148 -6.28 -1.57 -9.81
CA SER A 148 -7.42 -2.03 -9.02
C SER A 148 -7.62 -3.54 -9.08
N SER A 149 -6.82 -4.25 -9.88
CA SER A 149 -6.89 -5.69 -10.10
C SER A 149 -6.42 -6.49 -8.86
N PRO A 150 -6.94 -7.70 -8.66
CA PRO A 150 -6.38 -8.65 -7.69
C PRO A 150 -5.11 -9.36 -8.19
N ASP A 151 -4.61 -9.06 -9.38
CA ASP A 151 -3.42 -9.67 -9.99
C ASP A 151 -2.16 -9.24 -9.22
N TYR A 152 -1.69 -10.12 -8.33
CA TYR A 152 -0.51 -9.85 -7.50
C TYR A 152 0.78 -9.87 -8.30
N ASP A 153 0.90 -10.71 -9.30
CA ASP A 153 2.13 -10.81 -10.12
C ASP A 153 2.35 -9.48 -10.84
N TRP A 154 1.29 -8.97 -11.49
CA TRP A 154 1.35 -7.66 -12.14
C TRP A 154 1.69 -6.55 -11.13
N CYS A 155 1.02 -6.52 -9.98
CA CYS A 155 1.23 -5.49 -8.97
C CYS A 155 2.66 -5.50 -8.41
N GLN A 156 3.25 -6.67 -8.21
CA GLN A 156 4.62 -6.79 -7.69
C GLN A 156 5.66 -6.32 -8.71
N TRP A 157 5.52 -6.70 -9.97
CA TRP A 157 6.38 -6.19 -11.03
C TRP A 157 6.21 -4.70 -11.27
N PHE A 158 5.00 -4.19 -11.19
CA PHE A 158 4.73 -2.75 -11.23
C PHE A 158 5.42 -2.03 -10.06
N GLY A 159 5.31 -2.56 -8.85
CA GLY A 159 5.97 -2.03 -7.66
C GLY A 159 7.51 -2.03 -7.78
N TYR A 160 8.09 -3.03 -8.41
CA TYR A 160 9.51 -3.05 -8.74
C TYR A 160 9.90 -1.94 -9.71
N TYR A 161 9.15 -1.76 -10.80
CA TYR A 161 9.43 -0.68 -11.73
C TYR A 161 9.21 0.71 -11.12
N MET A 162 8.26 0.84 -10.19
CA MET A 162 8.09 2.07 -9.39
C MET A 162 9.32 2.34 -8.51
N ASP A 163 9.84 1.33 -7.80
CA ASP A 163 11.06 1.47 -6.99
C ASP A 163 12.26 1.91 -7.86
N VAL A 164 12.46 1.26 -9.01
CA VAL A 164 13.54 1.60 -9.95
C VAL A 164 13.38 3.02 -10.50
N ALA A 165 12.16 3.39 -10.92
CA ALA A 165 11.87 4.71 -11.44
C ALA A 165 12.13 5.81 -10.40
N MET A 166 11.66 5.62 -9.17
CA MET A 166 11.86 6.56 -8.07
C MET A 166 13.34 6.73 -7.73
N GLN A 167 14.13 5.65 -7.73
CA GLN A 167 15.58 5.72 -7.48
C GLN A 167 16.32 6.48 -8.58
N SER A 168 15.82 6.53 -9.79
CA SER A 168 16.42 7.27 -10.90
C SER A 168 16.14 8.78 -10.85
N VAL A 169 15.34 9.25 -9.89
CA VAL A 169 15.05 10.67 -9.66
C VAL A 169 16.09 11.26 -8.70
N ASP A 170 16.61 12.43 -9.04
CA ASP A 170 17.64 13.11 -8.24
C ASP A 170 17.14 13.52 -6.85
N GLY A 171 17.99 13.33 -5.86
CA GLY A 171 17.85 13.57 -4.44
C GLY A 171 16.64 14.37 -3.96
N ALA A 172 16.73 15.70 -4.04
CA ALA A 172 15.67 16.58 -3.54
C ALA A 172 14.29 16.44 -4.23
N MET A 173 14.25 15.90 -5.44
CA MET A 173 13.01 15.69 -6.21
C MET A 173 12.47 14.26 -6.10
N ARG A 174 13.19 13.36 -5.42
CA ARG A 174 12.77 11.97 -5.25
C ARG A 174 11.46 11.91 -4.46
N PRO A 175 10.43 11.21 -4.97
CA PRO A 175 9.20 11.00 -4.20
C PRO A 175 9.44 10.06 -3.02
N ASP A 176 8.66 10.24 -1.95
CA ASP A 176 8.67 9.36 -0.78
C ASP A 176 7.87 8.08 -1.04
N GLY A 177 7.03 8.08 -2.06
CA GLY A 177 6.16 6.98 -2.41
C GLY A 177 5.17 7.36 -3.51
N PHE A 178 4.04 6.68 -3.55
CA PHE A 178 2.97 6.98 -4.51
C PHE A 178 1.59 6.81 -3.89
N VAL A 179 0.63 7.58 -4.42
CA VAL A 179 -0.81 7.46 -4.13
C VAL A 179 -1.44 6.60 -5.22
N TYR A 180 -2.33 5.70 -4.85
CA TYR A 180 -3.06 4.83 -5.76
C TYR A 180 -4.53 4.69 -5.37
N PRO A 181 -5.45 4.38 -6.33
CA PRO A 181 -6.86 4.15 -6.01
C PRO A 181 -7.01 2.91 -5.11
N SER A 182 -7.71 3.06 -3.99
CA SER A 182 -8.01 1.93 -3.13
C SER A 182 -8.96 0.97 -3.85
N ARG A 183 -8.58 -0.30 -3.95
CA ARG A 183 -9.47 -1.33 -4.49
C ARG A 183 -10.50 -1.82 -3.48
N ARG A 184 -10.22 -1.64 -2.20
CA ARG A 184 -11.08 -2.10 -1.11
C ARG A 184 -12.05 -1.04 -0.62
N HIS A 185 -11.67 0.23 -0.74
CA HIS A 185 -12.51 1.38 -0.41
C HIS A 185 -12.65 2.27 -1.64
N ARG A 186 -13.55 1.88 -2.54
CA ARG A 186 -13.77 2.55 -3.84
C ARG A 186 -14.10 4.03 -3.67
N GLY A 187 -13.52 4.85 -4.55
CA GLY A 187 -13.66 6.32 -4.48
C GLY A 187 -12.64 7.00 -3.56
N HIS A 188 -11.82 6.21 -2.85
CA HIS A 188 -10.75 6.70 -1.98
C HIS A 188 -9.37 6.26 -2.47
N THR A 189 -8.33 6.87 -1.89
CA THR A 189 -6.95 6.57 -2.22
C THR A 189 -6.20 6.03 -1.01
N ALA A 190 -5.25 5.15 -1.29
CA ALA A 190 -4.24 4.71 -0.35
C ALA A 190 -2.85 5.17 -0.81
N VAL A 191 -1.88 5.10 0.07
CA VAL A 191 -0.50 5.47 -0.19
C VAL A 191 0.44 4.29 0.08
N ALA A 192 1.49 4.21 -0.71
CA ALA A 192 2.60 3.30 -0.52
C ALA A 192 3.88 4.13 -0.32
N ILE A 193 4.43 4.14 0.89
CA ILE A 193 5.66 4.85 1.23
C ILE A 193 6.83 3.91 1.02
N SER A 194 7.86 4.37 0.32
CA SER A 194 9.05 3.57 0.04
C SER A 194 9.83 3.26 1.31
N SER A 195 10.24 2.01 1.48
CA SER A 195 11.17 1.59 2.54
C SER A 195 12.47 2.39 2.52
N ARG A 196 12.85 2.93 1.36
CA ARG A 196 14.06 3.76 1.21
C ARG A 196 13.91 5.18 1.76
N ALA A 197 12.69 5.69 1.84
CA ALA A 197 12.41 7.00 2.44
C ALA A 197 12.23 6.90 3.98
N LEU A 198 11.83 5.75 4.49
CA LEU A 198 11.50 5.56 5.89
C LEU A 198 12.65 5.84 6.87
N PRO A 199 13.92 5.52 6.61
CA PRO A 199 15.02 5.84 7.54
C PRO A 199 15.11 7.33 7.87
N GLU A 200 14.94 8.21 6.89
CA GLU A 200 14.99 9.67 7.08
C GLU A 200 13.70 10.22 7.75
N LEU A 201 12.58 9.53 7.56
CA LEU A 201 11.29 9.97 8.06
C LEU A 201 11.04 9.53 9.51
N ARG A 202 11.58 8.38 9.89
CA ARG A 202 11.23 7.65 11.13
C ARG A 202 11.51 8.42 12.40
N ASP A 203 12.67 9.09 12.48
CA ASP A 203 13.14 9.75 13.71
C ASP A 203 12.25 10.93 14.16
N GLY A 204 11.36 11.42 13.32
CA GLY A 204 10.45 12.52 13.64
C GLY A 204 8.97 12.17 13.57
N VAL A 205 8.61 10.91 13.38
CA VAL A 205 7.19 10.51 13.30
C VAL A 205 6.56 10.55 14.68
N ALA A 206 5.57 11.44 14.87
CA ALA A 206 4.65 11.34 16.01
C ALA A 206 3.59 10.27 15.68
N ARG A 207 3.35 9.39 16.65
CA ARG A 207 2.47 8.24 16.50
C ARG A 207 1.45 8.21 17.64
N THR A 208 0.17 8.11 17.30
CA THR A 208 -0.92 7.85 18.23
C THR A 208 -1.62 6.57 17.80
N GLU A 209 -1.87 5.66 18.74
CA GLU A 209 -2.52 4.38 18.48
C GLU A 209 -3.81 4.28 19.28
N THR A 210 -4.87 3.88 18.61
CA THR A 210 -6.18 3.64 19.23
C THR A 210 -6.61 2.21 18.90
N PRO A 211 -7.03 1.39 19.88
CA PRO A 211 -7.66 0.11 19.57
C PRO A 211 -8.81 0.29 18.58
N PHE A 212 -8.93 -0.59 17.62
CA PHE A 212 -9.96 -0.46 16.57
C PHE A 212 -11.36 -0.32 17.18
N ALA A 213 -11.69 -1.15 18.17
CA ALA A 213 -12.98 -1.10 18.86
C ALA A 213 -13.24 0.19 19.67
N GLN A 214 -12.25 1.06 19.83
CA GLN A 214 -12.35 2.35 20.51
C GLN A 214 -12.21 3.55 19.54
N HIS A 215 -11.95 3.28 18.27
CA HIS A 215 -11.79 4.32 17.27
C HIS A 215 -13.17 4.85 16.83
N PRO A 216 -13.34 6.17 16.59
CA PRO A 216 -14.64 6.74 16.17
C PRO A 216 -15.24 6.08 14.93
N ASP A 217 -14.39 5.66 13.98
CA ASP A 217 -14.85 4.96 12.78
C ASP A 217 -15.42 3.58 13.07
N PHE A 218 -15.05 2.93 14.19
CA PHE A 218 -15.64 1.65 14.60
C PHE A 218 -17.12 1.80 14.90
N GLU A 219 -17.51 2.81 15.69
CA GLU A 219 -18.92 3.06 16.02
C GLU A 219 -19.73 3.35 14.76
N ARG A 220 -19.18 4.17 13.85
CA ARG A 220 -19.82 4.49 12.57
C ARG A 220 -20.02 3.24 11.69
N LEU A 221 -19.01 2.37 11.62
CA LEU A 221 -19.10 1.10 10.89
C LEU A 221 -20.01 0.09 11.59
N LEU A 222 -20.12 0.12 12.93
CA LEU A 222 -21.02 -0.72 13.70
C LEU A 222 -22.49 -0.40 13.40
N ASP A 223 -22.79 0.89 13.22
CA ASP A 223 -24.15 1.39 12.95
C ASP A 223 -24.52 1.36 11.45
N ASP A 224 -23.58 0.98 10.59
CA ASP A 224 -23.86 0.91 9.15
C ASP A 224 -24.90 -0.19 8.84
N ARG A 225 -25.98 0.20 8.16
CA ARG A 225 -27.10 -0.70 7.79
C ARG A 225 -26.69 -1.85 6.87
N LEU A 226 -25.55 -1.75 6.19
CA LEU A 226 -25.02 -2.79 5.30
C LEU A 226 -24.07 -3.75 6.03
N ARG A 227 -23.81 -3.49 7.30
CA ARG A 227 -23.03 -4.40 8.13
C ARG A 227 -23.87 -5.61 8.53
N VAL A 228 -23.28 -6.77 8.36
CA VAL A 228 -23.86 -8.06 8.80
C VAL A 228 -22.97 -8.71 9.87
N ALA A 229 -23.47 -9.75 10.50
CA ALA A 229 -22.65 -10.60 11.36
C ALA A 229 -21.55 -11.29 10.52
N PRO A 230 -20.34 -11.49 11.06
CA PRO A 230 -19.34 -12.26 10.36
C PRO A 230 -19.87 -13.68 10.08
N PRO A 231 -19.52 -14.28 8.92
CA PRO A 231 -19.89 -15.65 8.62
C PRO A 231 -19.37 -16.57 9.72
N ALA A 232 -20.16 -17.60 10.05
CA ALA A 232 -19.71 -18.62 10.99
C ALA A 232 -18.37 -19.18 10.50
N ALA A 233 -17.37 -19.26 11.40
CA ALA A 233 -16.12 -19.91 11.03
C ALA A 233 -16.48 -21.33 10.56
N ASP A 234 -16.10 -21.65 9.32
CA ASP A 234 -16.26 -23.00 8.82
C ASP A 234 -15.58 -23.97 9.81
N ALA A 235 -16.38 -24.87 10.38
CA ALA A 235 -15.88 -25.91 11.30
C ALA A 235 -15.03 -26.98 10.57
N SER A 236 -14.59 -26.68 9.35
CA SER A 236 -13.72 -27.51 8.53
C SER A 236 -12.28 -26.98 8.63
N GLY A 237 -11.71 -27.12 9.82
CA GLY A 237 -10.27 -27.04 10.03
C GLY A 237 -9.74 -28.46 10.27
N ASP A 238 -9.28 -29.07 9.23
CA ASP A 238 -8.31 -30.18 9.28
C ASP A 238 -7.11 -29.82 8.41
#